data_bdf05f2f220698c53c5c84e7a674e8e5
#
_entry.id   bdf05f2f220698c53c5c84e7a674e8e5
#
_cell.length_a   1.000
_cell.length_b   1.000
_cell.length_c   1.000
_cell.angle_alpha   90.00
_cell.angle_beta   90.00
_cell.angle_gamma   90.00
#
_symmetry.space_group_name_H-M   'P 1'
#
loop_
_entity.id
_entity.type
_entity.pdbx_description
1 polymer ?
#
loop_
_entity_poly.entity_id
_entity_poly.type
_entity_poly.pdbx_seq_one_letter_code
_entity_poly.pdbx_strand_id
1 'polypeptide(L)'
;MSIPQIPAKTIISGYSGHGWFGANYNMNIYKGCCHGCIYCDSRSDCYRVENFDTVRAKENALYIIRRDLEAKKKTGVIMTGAMSDPYNPHEREERLTYGALELIHRYRFGVAILTKSELVCRDAELLLQIKAHSPVFVNVTVTTADDSLCARIERYVNPASVRFEAIQRLSEAGLLCGVLLMPTLPYINDGEQNIRDIVRRAAQAGAKWVYHGENGGFGVTLRQNQRAYFYDRLDALFPGAKDKYVLTFGDSYECFSPNSAALHAAFTDECGKYGLIYKMDDIVRLTRKGYENQQMSFI
;
A
#
# COMPACT_ATOMS: atom_id res chain seq x y z
N MET A 1 -11.60 21.02 -11.37
CA MET A 1 -12.97 20.62 -10.93
C MET A 1 -12.81 19.81 -9.66
N SER A 2 -13.49 20.18 -8.57
CA SER A 2 -13.50 19.38 -7.34
C SER A 2 -14.06 17.99 -7.60
N ILE A 3 -13.51 16.97 -6.94
CA ILE A 3 -14.01 15.59 -7.06
C ILE A 3 -15.37 15.44 -6.37
N PRO A 4 -16.21 14.47 -6.79
CA PRO A 4 -17.47 14.17 -6.12
C PRO A 4 -17.25 13.87 -4.63
N GLN A 5 -18.21 14.27 -3.80
CA GLN A 5 -18.17 14.02 -2.36
C GLN A 5 -19.21 12.99 -1.95
N ILE A 6 -18.94 12.28 -0.87
CA ILE A 6 -19.85 11.30 -0.27
C ILE A 6 -19.93 11.49 1.23
N PRO A 7 -21.10 11.28 1.84
CA PRO A 7 -21.27 11.41 3.28
C PRO A 7 -20.44 10.37 4.05
N ALA A 8 -19.91 10.77 5.20
CA ALA A 8 -19.19 9.87 6.09
C ALA A 8 -19.49 10.23 7.57
N LYS A 9 -19.68 9.20 8.39
CA LYS A 9 -19.82 9.38 9.84
C LYS A 9 -18.48 9.31 10.56
N THR A 10 -17.54 8.51 10.07
CA THR A 10 -16.24 8.25 10.69
C THR A 10 -15.23 8.02 9.58
N ILE A 11 -14.00 8.48 9.77
CA ILE A 11 -12.90 8.29 8.83
C ILE A 11 -11.77 7.48 9.47
N ILE A 12 -11.53 7.64 10.78
CA ILE A 12 -10.52 6.89 11.53
C ILE A 12 -11.19 5.82 12.39
N SER A 13 -11.06 4.56 11.99
CA SER A 13 -11.56 3.39 12.73
C SER A 13 -10.43 2.60 13.40
N GLY A 14 -10.71 1.98 14.54
CA GLY A 14 -9.77 1.07 15.21
C GLY A 14 -9.76 -0.31 14.57
N TYR A 15 -8.64 -1.01 14.70
CA TYR A 15 -8.56 -2.44 14.44
C TYR A 15 -8.98 -3.23 15.69
N SER A 16 -9.63 -4.36 15.50
CA SER A 16 -9.87 -5.36 16.55
C SER A 16 -8.60 -6.22 16.70
N GLY A 17 -7.61 -5.73 17.45
CA GLY A 17 -6.30 -6.34 17.56
C GLY A 17 -5.22 -5.50 16.86
N HIS A 18 -4.14 -6.14 16.39
CA HIS A 18 -3.11 -5.46 15.61
C HIS A 18 -3.48 -5.49 14.13
N GLY A 19 -3.53 -4.31 13.53
CA GLY A 19 -3.68 -4.17 12.08
C GLY A 19 -2.37 -4.47 11.33
N TRP A 20 -2.43 -4.43 10.02
CA TRP A 20 -1.27 -4.58 9.14
C TRP A 20 -0.13 -3.66 9.59
N PHE A 21 1.10 -4.14 9.56
CA PHE A 21 2.29 -3.42 10.02
C PHE A 21 2.16 -2.88 11.47
N GLY A 22 1.40 -3.58 12.31
CA GLY A 22 1.17 -3.17 13.70
C GLY A 22 0.36 -1.89 13.87
N ALA A 23 -0.39 -1.46 12.85
CA ALA A 23 -1.24 -0.27 12.93
C ALA A 23 -2.36 -0.47 13.95
N ASN A 24 -2.71 0.62 14.65
CA ASN A 24 -3.78 0.64 15.64
C ASN A 24 -5.11 1.12 15.03
N TYR A 25 -4.99 1.95 14.00
CA TYR A 25 -6.13 2.59 13.35
C TYR A 25 -5.99 2.53 11.83
N ASN A 26 -7.12 2.60 11.15
CA ASN A 26 -7.20 2.71 9.70
C ASN A 26 -7.91 4.01 9.30
N MET A 27 -7.42 4.66 8.26
CA MET A 27 -7.98 5.89 7.70
C MET A 27 -8.16 5.76 6.20
N ASN A 28 -9.38 6.03 5.71
CA ASN A 28 -9.69 6.11 4.29
C ASN A 28 -10.44 7.41 4.00
N ILE A 29 -9.75 8.38 3.45
CA ILE A 29 -10.31 9.71 3.10
C ILE A 29 -11.07 9.63 1.78
N TYR A 30 -10.53 8.88 0.83
CA TYR A 30 -11.11 8.68 -0.48
C TYR A 30 -11.84 7.34 -0.58
N LYS A 31 -12.83 7.26 -1.47
CA LYS A 31 -13.52 6.04 -1.89
C LYS A 31 -13.44 5.90 -3.41
N GLY A 32 -13.10 4.71 -3.90
CA GLY A 32 -12.72 4.47 -5.28
C GLY A 32 -11.25 4.83 -5.52
N CYS A 33 -10.72 4.40 -6.66
CA CYS A 33 -9.32 4.63 -7.03
C CYS A 33 -9.17 4.64 -8.55
N CYS A 34 -8.54 5.67 -9.10
CA CYS A 34 -8.36 5.82 -10.55
C CYS A 34 -7.04 5.25 -11.08
N HIS A 35 -6.29 4.49 -10.30
CA HIS A 35 -4.99 3.92 -10.70
C HIS A 35 -5.08 2.83 -11.77
N GLY A 36 -6.26 2.23 -11.95
CA GLY A 36 -6.49 1.25 -13.01
C GLY A 36 -5.74 -0.07 -12.88
N CYS A 37 -5.33 -0.44 -11.66
CA CYS A 37 -4.68 -1.74 -11.42
C CYS A 37 -5.64 -2.87 -11.78
N ILE A 38 -5.22 -3.78 -12.68
CA ILE A 38 -6.07 -4.87 -13.16
C ILE A 38 -6.44 -5.89 -12.08
N TYR A 39 -5.63 -5.99 -11.06
CA TYR A 39 -5.73 -6.98 -9.97
C TYR A 39 -6.38 -6.43 -8.68
N CYS A 40 -6.87 -5.19 -8.67
CA CYS A 40 -7.26 -4.50 -7.44
C CYS A 40 -8.40 -5.21 -6.71
N ASP A 41 -8.12 -5.75 -5.52
CA ASP A 41 -9.09 -6.44 -4.66
C ASP A 41 -10.23 -5.51 -4.20
N SER A 42 -9.93 -4.21 -4.04
CA SER A 42 -10.93 -3.21 -3.62
C SER A 42 -12.06 -2.98 -4.62
N ARG A 43 -11.96 -3.55 -5.84
CA ARG A 43 -13.06 -3.59 -6.83
C ARG A 43 -14.14 -4.62 -6.47
N SER A 44 -13.83 -5.53 -5.57
CA SER A 44 -14.77 -6.57 -5.17
C SER A 44 -16.03 -5.97 -4.54
N ASP A 45 -17.18 -6.58 -4.83
CA ASP A 45 -18.49 -6.19 -4.30
C ASP A 45 -18.56 -6.22 -2.78
N CYS A 46 -17.70 -6.99 -2.12
CA CYS A 46 -17.65 -7.03 -0.66
C CYS A 46 -17.33 -5.65 -0.05
N TYR A 47 -16.67 -4.76 -0.79
CA TYR A 47 -16.36 -3.39 -0.36
C TYR A 47 -17.44 -2.37 -0.73
N ARG A 48 -18.43 -2.75 -1.53
CA ARG A 48 -19.58 -1.91 -1.92
C ARG A 48 -19.14 -0.56 -2.49
N VAL A 49 -18.18 -0.59 -3.42
CA VAL A 49 -17.68 0.61 -4.10
C VAL A 49 -18.21 0.65 -5.53
N GLU A 50 -19.35 1.28 -5.72
CA GLU A 50 -19.90 1.51 -7.06
C GLU A 50 -18.99 2.45 -7.84
N ASN A 51 -18.90 2.24 -9.18
CA ASN A 51 -18.06 3.02 -10.08
C ASN A 51 -16.64 3.21 -9.51
N PHE A 52 -15.97 2.08 -9.23
CA PHE A 52 -14.69 2.04 -8.51
C PHE A 52 -13.63 3.00 -9.06
N ASP A 53 -13.58 3.21 -10.37
CA ASP A 53 -12.60 4.09 -11.03
C ASP A 53 -12.86 5.59 -10.79
N THR A 54 -14.04 5.95 -10.26
CA THR A 54 -14.36 7.32 -9.87
C THR A 54 -13.94 7.57 -8.42
N VAL A 55 -12.92 8.41 -8.24
CA VAL A 55 -12.49 8.84 -6.90
C VAL A 55 -13.51 9.83 -6.33
N ARG A 56 -13.89 9.60 -5.08
CA ARG A 56 -14.79 10.48 -4.31
C ARG A 56 -14.16 10.78 -2.96
N ALA A 57 -14.20 12.04 -2.53
CA ALA A 57 -13.77 12.42 -1.19
C ALA A 57 -14.91 12.26 -0.19
N LYS A 58 -14.58 11.99 1.07
CA LYS A 58 -15.55 12.08 2.16
C LYS A 58 -15.84 13.55 2.49
N GLU A 59 -17.11 13.90 2.56
CA GLU A 59 -17.56 15.26 2.93
C GLU A 59 -17.00 15.68 4.30
N ASN A 60 -16.59 16.94 4.42
CA ASN A 60 -16.05 17.47 5.67
C ASN A 60 -14.91 16.62 6.27
N ALA A 61 -14.09 15.99 5.41
CA ALA A 61 -13.11 14.98 5.83
C ALA A 61 -12.23 15.45 6.99
N LEU A 62 -11.63 16.63 6.90
CA LEU A 62 -10.72 17.13 7.95
C LEU A 62 -11.43 17.41 9.27
N TYR A 63 -12.67 17.88 9.22
CA TYR A 63 -13.48 18.04 10.44
C TYR A 63 -13.76 16.69 11.12
N ILE A 64 -14.17 15.68 10.33
CA ILE A 64 -14.45 14.34 10.84
C ILE A 64 -13.17 13.69 11.40
N ILE A 65 -12.04 13.83 10.70
CA ILE A 65 -10.74 13.31 11.17
C ILE A 65 -10.36 13.93 12.50
N ARG A 66 -10.48 15.26 12.63
CA ARG A 66 -10.21 15.94 13.90
C ARG A 66 -11.07 15.38 15.04
N ARG A 67 -12.37 15.31 14.84
CA ARG A 67 -13.31 14.77 15.84
C ARG A 67 -12.98 13.31 16.18
N ASP A 68 -12.64 12.49 15.15
CA ASP A 68 -12.29 11.09 15.36
C ASP A 68 -11.00 10.95 16.18
N LEU A 69 -9.99 11.82 15.96
CA LEU A 69 -8.74 11.86 16.74
C LEU A 69 -8.99 12.27 18.18
N GLU A 70 -9.78 13.33 18.41
CA GLU A 70 -10.18 13.82 19.75
C GLU A 70 -10.90 12.75 20.57
N ALA A 71 -11.67 11.89 19.92
CA ALA A 71 -12.41 10.81 20.58
C ALA A 71 -11.52 9.57 20.94
N LYS A 72 -10.26 9.52 20.51
CA LYS A 72 -9.39 8.37 20.81
C LYS A 72 -8.82 8.46 22.22
N LYS A 73 -8.97 7.39 23.01
CA LYS A 73 -8.41 7.29 24.36
C LYS A 73 -6.90 7.04 24.38
N LYS A 74 -6.34 6.54 23.28
CA LYS A 74 -4.90 6.23 23.14
C LYS A 74 -4.41 6.67 21.78
N THR A 75 -3.20 7.18 21.73
CA THR A 75 -2.49 7.41 20.47
C THR A 75 -2.05 6.08 19.86
N GLY A 76 -1.56 6.12 18.65
CA GLY A 76 -1.09 4.92 17.94
C GLY A 76 -0.76 5.24 16.50
N VAL A 77 -0.49 4.23 15.70
CA VAL A 77 -0.20 4.38 14.28
C VAL A 77 -1.49 4.25 13.47
N ILE A 78 -1.74 5.24 12.62
CA ILE A 78 -2.85 5.27 11.68
C ILE A 78 -2.34 4.80 10.33
N MET A 79 -2.93 3.73 9.79
CA MET A 79 -2.63 3.26 8.43
C MET A 79 -3.56 3.91 7.43
N THR A 80 -3.04 4.26 6.26
CA THR A 80 -3.83 4.73 5.11
C THR A 80 -3.32 4.11 3.82
N GLY A 81 -4.18 3.99 2.81
CA GLY A 81 -3.82 3.45 1.50
C GLY A 81 -4.21 2.00 1.24
N ALA A 82 -4.85 1.32 2.19
CA ALA A 82 -5.26 -0.08 2.01
C ALA A 82 -6.41 -0.25 1.00
N MET A 83 -7.35 0.69 0.92
CA MET A 83 -8.55 0.60 0.07
C MET A 83 -8.51 1.52 -1.15
N SER A 84 -7.94 2.69 -1.00
CA SER A 84 -7.80 3.72 -2.02
C SER A 84 -6.47 4.42 -1.78
N ASP A 85 -5.74 4.72 -2.84
CA ASP A 85 -4.45 5.39 -2.67
C ASP A 85 -4.66 6.82 -2.13
N PRO A 86 -4.05 7.17 -0.98
CA PRO A 86 -4.17 8.51 -0.39
C PRO A 86 -3.49 9.58 -1.24
N TYR A 87 -2.58 9.18 -2.12
CA TYR A 87 -1.88 10.05 -3.05
C TYR A 87 -2.33 9.83 -4.51
N ASN A 88 -3.63 9.58 -4.70
CA ASN A 88 -4.22 9.57 -6.04
C ASN A 88 -4.04 10.93 -6.72
N PRO A 89 -4.16 11.05 -8.06
CA PRO A 89 -3.88 12.29 -8.78
C PRO A 89 -4.63 13.53 -8.28
N HIS A 90 -5.85 13.36 -7.76
CA HIS A 90 -6.65 14.48 -7.23
C HIS A 90 -6.05 15.08 -5.94
N GLU A 91 -5.26 14.33 -5.20
CA GLU A 91 -4.61 14.79 -3.98
C GLU A 91 -3.63 15.96 -4.25
N ARG A 92 -3.20 16.19 -5.49
CA ARG A 92 -2.38 17.36 -5.86
C ARG A 92 -3.12 18.67 -5.56
N GLU A 93 -4.42 18.72 -5.84
CA GLU A 93 -5.28 19.89 -5.67
C GLU A 93 -6.06 19.83 -4.35
N GLU A 94 -6.68 18.70 -4.04
CA GLU A 94 -7.56 18.54 -2.87
C GLU A 94 -6.82 18.63 -1.53
N ARG A 95 -5.56 18.17 -1.48
CA ARG A 95 -4.68 18.21 -0.29
C ARG A 95 -5.29 17.67 1.00
N LEU A 96 -6.25 16.74 0.88
CA LEU A 96 -6.94 16.16 2.04
C LEU A 96 -6.04 15.23 2.86
N THR A 97 -5.16 14.48 2.19
CA THR A 97 -4.15 13.66 2.87
C THR A 97 -3.15 14.55 3.61
N TYR A 98 -2.69 15.63 2.97
CA TYR A 98 -1.83 16.61 3.64
C TYR A 98 -2.48 17.20 4.90
N GLY A 99 -3.72 17.70 4.79
CA GLY A 99 -4.45 18.24 5.94
C GLY A 99 -4.71 17.19 7.04
N ALA A 100 -4.91 15.92 6.66
CA ALA A 100 -5.00 14.84 7.63
C ALA A 100 -3.67 14.59 8.36
N LEU A 101 -2.52 14.68 7.66
CA LEU A 101 -1.19 14.58 8.28
C LEU A 101 -0.93 15.72 9.25
N GLU A 102 -1.37 16.94 8.95
CA GLU A 102 -1.28 18.08 9.91
C GLU A 102 -2.06 17.80 11.21
N LEU A 103 -3.26 17.20 11.08
CA LEU A 103 -4.03 16.78 12.24
C LEU A 103 -3.35 15.64 13.00
N ILE A 104 -2.84 14.62 12.29
CA ILE A 104 -2.07 13.49 12.87
C ILE A 104 -0.87 14.04 13.66
N HIS A 105 -0.13 15.01 13.10
CA HIS A 105 0.97 15.68 13.78
C HIS A 105 0.49 16.38 15.06
N ARG A 106 -0.54 17.22 14.95
CA ARG A 106 -1.11 17.99 16.08
C ARG A 106 -1.56 17.11 17.24
N TYR A 107 -2.21 15.98 16.93
CA TYR A 107 -2.73 15.04 17.94
C TYR A 107 -1.72 13.94 18.31
N ARG A 108 -0.46 14.04 17.86
CA ARG A 108 0.67 13.17 18.19
C ARG A 108 0.42 11.68 17.90
N PHE A 109 -0.27 11.39 16.80
CA PHE A 109 -0.37 10.03 16.25
C PHE A 109 0.78 9.74 15.31
N GLY A 110 1.11 8.46 15.14
CA GLY A 110 1.98 7.97 14.08
C GLY A 110 1.21 7.66 12.79
N VAL A 111 1.92 7.46 11.70
CA VAL A 111 1.31 7.14 10.41
C VAL A 111 2.09 6.09 9.64
N ALA A 112 1.34 5.16 9.05
CA ALA A 112 1.80 4.15 8.09
C ALA A 112 1.12 4.43 6.74
N ILE A 113 1.89 4.76 5.72
CA ILE A 113 1.37 5.10 4.39
C ILE A 113 1.61 3.93 3.45
N LEU A 114 0.58 3.55 2.68
CA LEU A 114 0.67 2.64 1.56
C LEU A 114 0.29 3.41 0.29
N THR A 115 1.18 3.43 -0.70
CA THR A 115 0.94 4.17 -1.94
C THR A 115 1.69 3.58 -3.13
N LYS A 116 1.25 3.94 -4.34
CA LYS A 116 1.94 3.73 -5.61
C LYS A 116 2.39 5.07 -6.24
N SER A 117 2.26 6.18 -5.50
CA SER A 117 2.46 7.53 -6.02
C SER A 117 3.72 8.18 -5.47
N GLU A 118 4.50 8.80 -6.34
CA GLU A 118 5.63 9.66 -5.95
C GLU A 118 5.20 10.92 -5.18
N LEU A 119 3.91 11.27 -5.29
CA LEU A 119 3.37 12.48 -4.65
C LEU A 119 3.55 12.48 -3.12
N VAL A 120 3.74 11.32 -2.51
CA VAL A 120 4.08 11.19 -1.08
C VAL A 120 5.35 11.98 -0.71
N CYS A 121 6.29 12.16 -1.64
CA CYS A 121 7.49 12.95 -1.42
C CYS A 121 7.22 14.44 -1.18
N ARG A 122 6.06 14.97 -1.62
CA ARG A 122 5.63 16.34 -1.33
C ARG A 122 5.52 16.58 0.17
N ASP A 123 5.12 15.56 0.91
CA ASP A 123 4.78 15.69 2.33
C ASP A 123 5.91 15.18 3.25
N ALA A 124 7.11 14.96 2.71
CA ALA A 124 8.26 14.40 3.44
C ALA A 124 8.62 15.21 4.69
N GLU A 125 8.61 16.54 4.62
CA GLU A 125 8.91 17.40 5.75
C GLU A 125 7.90 17.22 6.89
N LEU A 126 6.61 17.20 6.58
CA LEU A 126 5.56 16.97 7.59
C LEU A 126 5.66 15.57 8.18
N LEU A 127 6.00 14.55 7.37
CA LEU A 127 6.25 13.19 7.86
C LEU A 127 7.44 13.14 8.83
N LEU A 128 8.50 13.92 8.60
CA LEU A 128 9.62 14.05 9.52
C LEU A 128 9.23 14.75 10.83
N GLN A 129 8.36 15.74 10.78
CA GLN A 129 7.82 16.39 11.99
C GLN A 129 7.00 15.40 12.82
N ILE A 130 6.18 14.55 12.19
CA ILE A 130 5.47 13.47 12.87
C ILE A 130 6.47 12.46 13.45
N LYS A 131 7.48 12.08 12.68
CA LYS A 131 8.52 11.12 13.10
C LYS A 131 9.26 11.57 14.36
N ALA A 132 9.39 12.86 14.60
CA ALA A 132 10.05 13.38 15.80
C ALA A 132 9.35 12.96 17.11
N HIS A 133 8.09 12.53 17.05
CA HIS A 133 7.33 12.14 18.25
C HIS A 133 6.53 10.85 18.12
N SER A 134 6.40 10.25 16.92
CA SER A 134 5.57 9.06 16.71
C SER A 134 6.10 8.24 15.53
N PRO A 135 5.83 6.93 15.47
CA PRO A 135 6.26 6.09 14.35
C PRO A 135 5.74 6.59 13.01
N VAL A 136 6.63 6.72 12.03
CA VAL A 136 6.29 7.05 10.64
C VAL A 136 7.03 6.11 9.71
N PHE A 137 6.33 5.55 8.75
CA PHE A 137 6.92 4.77 7.68
C PHE A 137 6.05 4.75 6.42
N VAL A 138 6.71 4.57 5.29
CA VAL A 138 6.07 4.57 3.98
C VAL A 138 6.32 3.24 3.29
N ASN A 139 5.24 2.58 2.88
CA ASN A 139 5.28 1.40 2.03
C ASN A 139 4.93 1.82 0.60
N VAL A 140 5.84 1.61 -0.32
CA VAL A 140 5.60 1.84 -1.74
C VAL A 140 5.37 0.51 -2.43
N THR A 141 4.22 0.35 -3.07
CA THR A 141 3.92 -0.89 -3.80
C THR A 141 4.70 -0.94 -5.11
N VAL A 142 5.47 -2.01 -5.33
CA VAL A 142 6.15 -2.31 -6.58
C VAL A 142 5.98 -3.79 -6.87
N THR A 143 5.21 -4.12 -7.90
CA THR A 143 4.88 -5.51 -8.27
C THR A 143 5.75 -6.02 -9.43
N THR A 144 6.38 -5.12 -10.16
CA THR A 144 7.35 -5.44 -11.22
C THR A 144 8.44 -4.38 -11.28
N ALA A 145 9.65 -4.79 -11.64
CA ALA A 145 10.78 -3.88 -11.89
C ALA A 145 10.79 -3.33 -13.32
N ASP A 146 9.96 -3.87 -14.20
CA ASP A 146 9.81 -3.47 -15.61
C ASP A 146 8.73 -2.42 -15.77
N ASP A 147 9.10 -1.21 -16.22
CA ASP A 147 8.18 -0.10 -16.43
C ASP A 147 7.15 -0.38 -17.51
N SER A 148 7.48 -1.16 -18.55
CA SER A 148 6.56 -1.50 -19.62
C SER A 148 5.48 -2.47 -19.14
N LEU A 149 5.85 -3.47 -18.36
CA LEU A 149 4.90 -4.37 -17.70
C LEU A 149 4.07 -3.63 -16.66
N CYS A 150 4.71 -2.75 -15.87
CA CYS A 150 4.03 -1.87 -14.91
C CYS A 150 2.88 -1.09 -15.58
N ALA A 151 3.15 -0.44 -16.72
CA ALA A 151 2.15 0.34 -17.46
C ALA A 151 0.97 -0.52 -17.97
N ARG A 152 1.16 -1.82 -18.17
CA ARG A 152 0.11 -2.76 -18.58
C ARG A 152 -0.77 -3.20 -17.42
N ILE A 153 -0.19 -3.48 -16.26
CA ILE A 153 -0.92 -4.02 -15.10
C ILE A 153 -1.43 -2.92 -14.15
N GLU A 154 -0.83 -1.72 -14.19
CA GLU A 154 -1.12 -0.58 -13.31
C GLU A 154 -1.16 0.72 -14.13
N ARG A 155 -2.17 0.85 -14.99
CA ARG A 155 -2.21 1.78 -16.13
C ARG A 155 -1.99 3.26 -15.80
N TYR A 156 -2.44 3.73 -14.65
CA TYR A 156 -2.49 5.16 -14.32
C TYR A 156 -1.70 5.49 -13.05
N VAL A 157 -0.65 4.74 -12.78
CA VAL A 157 0.28 5.00 -11.67
C VAL A 157 1.67 5.38 -12.21
N ASN A 158 2.51 5.88 -11.33
CA ASN A 158 3.91 6.11 -11.68
C ASN A 158 4.61 4.79 -12.08
N PRO A 159 5.51 4.81 -13.07
CA PRO A 159 6.36 3.67 -13.40
C PRO A 159 7.12 3.13 -12.20
N ALA A 160 7.56 1.88 -12.26
CA ALA A 160 8.33 1.26 -11.18
C ALA A 160 9.63 2.05 -10.88
N SER A 161 10.31 2.55 -11.92
CA SER A 161 11.51 3.40 -11.78
C SER A 161 11.25 4.62 -10.91
N VAL A 162 10.19 5.36 -11.18
CA VAL A 162 9.80 6.56 -10.43
C VAL A 162 9.43 6.23 -8.98
N ARG A 163 8.85 5.05 -8.73
CA ARG A 163 8.54 4.60 -7.36
C ARG A 163 9.81 4.28 -6.57
N PHE A 164 10.83 3.70 -7.19
CA PHE A 164 12.12 3.51 -6.55
C PHE A 164 12.83 4.85 -6.27
N GLU A 165 12.75 5.80 -7.18
CA GLU A 165 13.25 7.17 -6.94
C GLU A 165 12.52 7.84 -5.77
N ALA A 166 11.20 7.64 -5.64
CA ALA A 166 10.44 8.14 -4.50
C ALA A 166 10.91 7.51 -3.18
N ILE A 167 11.17 6.19 -3.16
CA ILE A 167 11.73 5.51 -1.99
C ILE A 167 13.10 6.10 -1.64
N GLN A 168 13.97 6.33 -2.64
CA GLN A 168 15.29 6.89 -2.43
C GLN A 168 15.21 8.29 -1.80
N ARG A 169 14.40 9.18 -2.37
CA ARG A 169 14.20 10.55 -1.86
C ARG A 169 13.69 10.54 -0.40
N LEU A 170 12.73 9.70 -0.07
CA LEU A 170 12.20 9.58 1.28
C LEU A 170 13.23 8.99 2.25
N SER A 171 13.99 7.99 1.82
CA SER A 171 15.04 7.35 2.62
C SER A 171 16.20 8.31 2.89
N GLU A 172 16.66 9.07 1.88
CA GLU A 172 17.68 10.11 2.01
C GLU A 172 17.23 11.25 2.93
N ALA A 173 15.94 11.58 2.93
CA ALA A 173 15.35 12.52 3.89
C ALA A 173 15.30 11.96 5.33
N GLY A 174 15.58 10.67 5.52
CA GLY A 174 15.60 10.02 6.83
C GLY A 174 14.30 9.33 7.22
N LEU A 175 13.35 9.13 6.32
CA LEU A 175 12.14 8.35 6.57
C LEU A 175 12.40 6.83 6.43
N LEU A 176 11.67 6.03 7.20
CA LEU A 176 11.68 4.58 7.02
C LEU A 176 10.77 4.20 5.86
N CYS A 177 11.34 3.52 4.87
CA CYS A 177 10.62 3.09 3.67
C CYS A 177 10.77 1.59 3.46
N GLY A 178 9.74 0.98 2.88
CA GLY A 178 9.77 -0.39 2.42
C GLY A 178 8.97 -0.58 1.13
N VAL A 179 9.19 -1.72 0.50
CA VAL A 179 8.46 -2.14 -0.70
C VAL A 179 7.39 -3.15 -0.34
N LEU A 180 6.18 -2.96 -0.89
CA LEU A 180 5.16 -3.99 -0.96
C LEU A 180 5.26 -4.69 -2.33
N LEU A 181 5.83 -5.90 -2.33
CA LEU A 181 5.92 -6.76 -3.51
C LEU A 181 4.65 -7.62 -3.57
N MET A 182 3.50 -6.99 -3.70
CA MET A 182 2.20 -7.69 -3.76
C MET A 182 1.13 -6.87 -4.46
N PRO A 183 0.24 -7.56 -5.21
CA PRO A 183 0.26 -9.01 -5.47
C PRO A 183 1.28 -9.41 -6.53
N THR A 184 1.63 -10.68 -6.55
CA THR A 184 2.31 -11.30 -7.68
C THR A 184 1.25 -11.98 -8.56
N LEU A 185 1.31 -11.72 -9.87
CA LEU A 185 0.36 -12.27 -10.84
C LEU A 185 0.99 -13.50 -11.52
N PRO A 186 0.53 -14.72 -11.21
CA PRO A 186 1.01 -15.92 -11.87
C PRO A 186 1.03 -15.79 -13.39
N TYR A 187 2.07 -16.29 -14.04
CA TYR A 187 2.30 -16.24 -15.50
C TYR A 187 2.54 -14.83 -16.08
N ILE A 188 2.62 -13.78 -15.26
CA ILE A 188 2.76 -12.39 -15.72
C ILE A 188 4.01 -11.73 -15.13
N ASN A 189 4.09 -11.62 -13.81
CA ASN A 189 5.23 -11.01 -13.12
C ASN A 189 5.86 -11.94 -12.05
N ASP A 190 5.52 -13.22 -12.06
CA ASP A 190 6.01 -14.27 -11.16
C ASP A 190 7.33 -14.93 -11.61
N GLY A 191 8.18 -14.17 -12.30
CA GLY A 191 9.54 -14.64 -12.66
C GLY A 191 10.55 -14.36 -11.55
N GLU A 192 11.47 -15.29 -11.27
CA GLU A 192 12.54 -15.12 -10.28
C GLU A 192 13.36 -13.85 -10.52
N GLN A 193 13.67 -13.54 -11.78
CA GLN A 193 14.43 -12.34 -12.11
C GLN A 193 13.68 -11.06 -11.68
N ASN A 194 12.36 -10.98 -11.88
CA ASN A 194 11.56 -9.84 -11.43
C ASN A 194 11.64 -9.68 -9.90
N ILE A 195 11.53 -10.79 -9.16
CA ILE A 195 11.63 -10.77 -7.69
C ILE A 195 13.01 -10.25 -7.25
N ARG A 196 14.10 -10.80 -7.82
CA ARG A 196 15.47 -10.37 -7.52
C ARG A 196 15.71 -8.90 -7.86
N ASP A 197 15.22 -8.45 -9.02
CA ASP A 197 15.37 -7.06 -9.46
C ASP A 197 14.62 -6.07 -8.54
N ILE A 198 13.41 -6.43 -8.09
CA ILE A 198 12.67 -5.61 -7.13
C ILE A 198 13.43 -5.50 -5.80
N VAL A 199 13.90 -6.63 -5.25
CA VAL A 199 14.64 -6.65 -3.98
C VAL A 199 15.93 -5.84 -4.08
N ARG A 200 16.71 -6.06 -5.14
CA ARG A 200 17.95 -5.32 -5.39
C ARG A 200 17.70 -3.81 -5.49
N ARG A 201 16.73 -3.39 -6.33
CA ARG A 201 16.41 -1.97 -6.52
C ARG A 201 15.84 -1.34 -5.25
N ALA A 202 15.06 -2.08 -4.47
CA ALA A 202 14.59 -1.63 -3.16
C ALA A 202 15.76 -1.33 -2.21
N ALA A 203 16.74 -2.23 -2.14
CA ALA A 203 17.94 -2.02 -1.33
C ALA A 203 18.74 -0.80 -1.81
N GLN A 204 18.98 -0.68 -3.12
CA GLN A 204 19.67 0.46 -3.72
C GLN A 204 18.98 1.80 -3.45
N ALA A 205 17.64 1.81 -3.43
CA ALA A 205 16.83 2.97 -3.06
C ALA A 205 16.78 3.25 -1.54
N GLY A 206 17.45 2.43 -0.71
CA GLY A 206 17.53 2.63 0.74
C GLY A 206 16.32 2.09 1.53
N ALA A 207 15.45 1.29 0.90
CA ALA A 207 14.37 0.59 1.60
C ALA A 207 14.95 -0.28 2.73
N LYS A 208 14.19 -0.45 3.80
CA LYS A 208 14.59 -1.28 4.96
C LYS A 208 13.95 -2.66 4.94
N TRP A 209 12.87 -2.82 4.21
CA TRP A 209 12.19 -4.10 4.04
C TRP A 209 11.57 -4.25 2.66
N VAL A 210 11.36 -5.49 2.27
CA VAL A 210 10.45 -5.88 1.19
C VAL A 210 9.47 -6.90 1.76
N TYR A 211 8.18 -6.67 1.59
CA TYR A 211 7.13 -7.54 2.11
C TYR A 211 6.24 -8.06 0.99
N HIS A 212 6.00 -9.39 0.95
CA HIS A 212 5.18 -10.04 -0.08
C HIS A 212 3.96 -10.81 0.46
N GLY A 213 3.69 -10.70 1.76
CA GLY A 213 2.59 -11.40 2.44
C GLY A 213 3.09 -12.44 3.47
N GLU A 214 2.21 -12.85 4.37
CA GLU A 214 2.58 -13.74 5.48
C GLU A 214 2.55 -15.22 5.12
N ASN A 215 1.66 -15.63 4.23
CA ASN A 215 1.41 -17.04 3.93
C ASN A 215 2.38 -17.65 2.90
N GLY A 216 3.53 -17.00 2.67
CA GLY A 216 4.60 -17.53 1.82
C GLY A 216 4.24 -17.66 0.33
N GLY A 217 3.05 -17.28 -0.07
CA GLY A 217 2.56 -17.42 -1.43
C GLY A 217 2.74 -16.15 -2.25
N PHE A 218 3.53 -16.25 -3.32
CA PHE A 218 3.51 -15.28 -4.40
C PHE A 218 2.24 -15.50 -5.24
N GLY A 219 1.26 -14.60 -5.12
CA GLY A 219 -0.02 -14.80 -5.79
C GLY A 219 -0.93 -13.59 -5.72
N VAL A 220 -2.14 -13.77 -6.22
CA VAL A 220 -3.23 -12.79 -6.21
C VAL A 220 -4.49 -13.42 -5.66
N THR A 221 -5.30 -12.64 -4.96
CA THR A 221 -6.65 -13.06 -4.54
C THR A 221 -7.67 -12.59 -5.56
N LEU A 222 -8.60 -13.46 -5.93
CA LEU A 222 -9.64 -13.19 -6.91
C LEU A 222 -11.03 -13.41 -6.30
N ARG A 223 -11.62 -12.32 -5.81
CA ARG A 223 -12.98 -12.31 -5.27
C ARG A 223 -14.03 -12.30 -6.38
N GLN A 224 -15.27 -12.59 -5.99
CA GLN A 224 -16.42 -12.45 -6.89
C GLN A 224 -16.46 -11.01 -7.47
N ASN A 225 -16.83 -10.87 -8.75
CA ASN A 225 -16.85 -9.67 -9.59
C ASN A 225 -15.47 -9.08 -9.92
N GLN A 226 -14.53 -9.02 -8.98
CA GLN A 226 -13.16 -8.63 -9.25
C GLN A 226 -12.48 -9.65 -10.19
N ARG A 227 -12.79 -10.96 -10.06
CA ARG A 227 -12.30 -12.00 -10.97
C ARG A 227 -12.72 -11.75 -12.42
N ALA A 228 -14.01 -11.45 -12.65
CA ALA A 228 -14.51 -11.16 -14.00
C ALA A 228 -13.77 -9.98 -14.63
N TYR A 229 -13.64 -8.87 -13.90
CA TYR A 229 -12.87 -7.71 -14.35
C TYR A 229 -11.41 -8.07 -14.65
N PHE A 230 -10.75 -8.84 -13.77
CA PHE A 230 -9.37 -9.27 -13.98
C PHE A 230 -9.23 -10.12 -15.24
N TYR A 231 -10.13 -11.07 -15.48
CA TYR A 231 -10.11 -11.93 -16.64
C TYR A 231 -10.34 -11.15 -17.96
N ASP A 232 -11.23 -10.17 -17.95
CA ASP A 232 -11.42 -9.28 -19.10
C ASP A 232 -10.14 -8.48 -19.41
N ARG A 233 -9.42 -8.06 -18.37
CA ARG A 233 -8.11 -7.39 -18.55
C ARG A 233 -7.04 -8.35 -19.04
N LEU A 234 -7.03 -9.61 -18.59
CA LEU A 234 -6.11 -10.63 -19.10
C LEU A 234 -6.32 -10.88 -20.59
N ASP A 235 -7.57 -11.07 -21.03
CA ASP A 235 -7.90 -11.28 -22.44
C ASP A 235 -7.40 -10.12 -23.31
N ALA A 236 -7.57 -8.89 -22.84
CA ALA A 236 -7.16 -7.70 -23.58
C ALA A 236 -5.64 -7.45 -23.59
N LEU A 237 -4.93 -7.79 -22.52
CA LEU A 237 -3.54 -7.37 -22.32
C LEU A 237 -2.54 -8.52 -22.39
N PHE A 238 -2.95 -9.74 -22.06
CA PHE A 238 -2.10 -10.92 -21.95
C PHE A 238 -2.77 -12.15 -22.59
N PRO A 239 -2.84 -12.21 -23.93
CA PRO A 239 -3.53 -13.30 -24.64
C PRO A 239 -3.08 -14.68 -24.17
N GLY A 240 -4.05 -15.55 -23.86
CA GLY A 240 -3.83 -16.90 -23.34
C GLY A 240 -3.53 -16.99 -21.82
N ALA A 241 -3.33 -15.88 -21.12
CA ALA A 241 -3.10 -15.91 -19.67
C ALA A 241 -4.37 -16.33 -18.90
N LYS A 242 -5.54 -15.87 -19.32
CA LYS A 242 -6.82 -16.25 -18.70
C LYS A 242 -7.03 -17.76 -18.73
N ASP A 243 -6.78 -18.42 -19.86
CA ASP A 243 -6.93 -19.86 -19.99
C ASP A 243 -6.05 -20.62 -18.99
N LYS A 244 -4.82 -20.14 -18.80
CA LYS A 244 -3.91 -20.68 -17.78
C LYS A 244 -4.48 -20.48 -16.36
N TYR A 245 -5.05 -19.33 -16.05
CA TYR A 245 -5.66 -19.07 -14.76
C TYR A 245 -6.87 -19.99 -14.52
N VAL A 246 -7.77 -20.12 -15.51
CA VAL A 246 -8.94 -21.00 -15.42
C VAL A 246 -8.50 -22.45 -15.21
N LEU A 247 -7.53 -22.94 -15.99
CA LEU A 247 -7.04 -24.32 -15.90
C LEU A 247 -6.37 -24.61 -14.55
N THR A 248 -5.58 -23.64 -14.04
CA THR A 248 -4.76 -23.87 -12.84
C THR A 248 -5.53 -23.62 -11.55
N PHE A 249 -6.38 -22.60 -11.51
CA PHE A 249 -7.00 -22.12 -10.28
C PHE A 249 -8.52 -22.33 -10.21
N GLY A 250 -9.20 -22.55 -11.35
CA GLY A 250 -10.65 -22.63 -11.39
C GLY A 250 -11.29 -21.44 -10.68
N ASP A 251 -12.13 -21.72 -9.66
CA ASP A 251 -12.82 -20.72 -8.84
C ASP A 251 -12.09 -20.41 -7.51
N SER A 252 -10.85 -20.86 -7.34
CA SER A 252 -10.09 -20.63 -6.11
C SER A 252 -9.96 -19.14 -5.81
N TYR A 253 -10.21 -18.76 -4.55
CA TYR A 253 -9.99 -17.38 -4.08
C TYR A 253 -8.52 -16.99 -4.13
N GLU A 254 -7.63 -17.88 -3.71
CA GLU A 254 -6.19 -17.68 -3.71
C GLU A 254 -5.58 -18.32 -4.96
N CYS A 255 -4.88 -17.51 -5.75
CA CYS A 255 -4.21 -17.91 -6.97
C CYS A 255 -2.70 -17.72 -6.78
N PHE A 256 -2.06 -18.66 -6.09
CA PHE A 256 -0.61 -18.64 -5.88
C PHE A 256 0.14 -19.17 -7.10
N SER A 257 1.29 -18.57 -7.39
CA SER A 257 2.17 -19.04 -8.46
C SER A 257 2.53 -20.52 -8.26
N PRO A 258 2.44 -21.35 -9.31
CA PRO A 258 2.97 -22.73 -9.28
C PRO A 258 4.44 -22.80 -8.88
N ASN A 259 5.19 -21.71 -9.06
CA ASN A 259 6.61 -21.58 -8.74
C ASN A 259 6.86 -20.94 -7.36
N SER A 260 5.86 -20.80 -6.50
CA SER A 260 5.96 -20.07 -5.21
C SER A 260 7.17 -20.47 -4.37
N ALA A 261 7.54 -21.76 -4.34
CA ALA A 261 8.70 -22.23 -3.59
C ALA A 261 10.03 -21.66 -4.14
N ALA A 262 10.22 -21.68 -5.46
CA ALA A 262 11.40 -21.12 -6.11
C ALA A 262 11.44 -19.59 -5.96
N LEU A 263 10.30 -18.93 -6.10
CA LEU A 263 10.18 -17.48 -5.89
C LEU A 263 10.53 -17.10 -4.45
N HIS A 264 10.07 -17.88 -3.47
CA HIS A 264 10.38 -17.64 -2.07
C HIS A 264 11.88 -17.83 -1.77
N ALA A 265 12.49 -18.87 -2.34
CA ALA A 265 13.93 -19.09 -2.23
C ALA A 265 14.73 -17.93 -2.85
N ALA A 266 14.36 -17.49 -4.07
CA ALA A 266 14.98 -16.35 -4.73
C ALA A 266 14.83 -15.06 -3.93
N PHE A 267 13.66 -14.83 -3.37
CA PHE A 267 13.33 -13.67 -2.54
C PHE A 267 14.16 -13.62 -1.25
N THR A 268 14.17 -14.72 -0.50
CA THR A 268 14.90 -14.79 0.78
C THR A 268 16.42 -14.72 0.59
N ASP A 269 16.94 -15.37 -0.45
CA ASP A 269 18.35 -15.27 -0.85
C ASP A 269 18.73 -13.82 -1.16
N GLU A 270 17.94 -13.14 -1.98
CA GLU A 270 18.23 -11.77 -2.38
C GLU A 270 18.05 -10.77 -1.20
N CYS A 271 17.02 -10.94 -0.37
CA CYS A 271 16.88 -10.15 0.86
C CYS A 271 18.07 -10.33 1.80
N GLY A 272 18.56 -11.58 1.93
CA GLY A 272 19.75 -11.89 2.74
C GLY A 272 21.01 -11.19 2.24
N LYS A 273 21.24 -11.13 0.93
CA LYS A 273 22.39 -10.44 0.30
C LYS A 273 22.43 -8.95 0.64
N TYR A 274 21.28 -8.31 0.70
CA TYR A 274 21.18 -6.87 0.94
C TYR A 274 20.80 -6.51 2.38
N GLY A 275 20.62 -7.47 3.27
CA GLY A 275 20.22 -7.24 4.66
C GLY A 275 18.82 -6.63 4.81
N LEU A 276 17.92 -6.90 3.86
CA LEU A 276 16.54 -6.41 3.92
C LEU A 276 15.67 -7.30 4.81
N ILE A 277 14.87 -6.66 5.65
CA ILE A 277 13.87 -7.33 6.47
C ILE A 277 12.67 -7.71 5.60
N TYR A 278 12.03 -8.86 5.88
CA TYR A 278 10.84 -9.30 5.15
C TYR A 278 9.76 -9.96 6.03
N LYS A 279 10.05 -10.19 7.31
CA LYS A 279 9.05 -10.71 8.26
C LYS A 279 8.30 -9.56 8.93
N MET A 280 6.99 -9.68 9.04
CA MET A 280 6.12 -8.64 9.62
C MET A 280 6.56 -8.23 11.02
N ASP A 281 6.86 -9.19 11.90
CA ASP A 281 7.26 -8.91 13.28
C ASP A 281 8.56 -8.07 13.34
N ASP A 282 9.51 -8.35 12.46
CA ASP A 282 10.77 -7.61 12.42
C ASP A 282 10.54 -6.19 11.87
N ILE A 283 9.65 -6.02 10.88
CA ILE A 283 9.26 -4.72 10.36
C ILE A 283 8.57 -3.89 11.45
N VAL A 284 7.62 -4.49 12.17
CA VAL A 284 6.92 -3.83 13.27
C VAL A 284 7.91 -3.42 14.36
N ARG A 285 8.85 -4.30 14.72
CA ARG A 285 9.89 -3.99 15.70
C ARG A 285 10.77 -2.82 15.26
N LEU A 286 11.20 -2.82 13.99
CA LEU A 286 12.01 -1.74 13.45
C LEU A 286 11.25 -0.40 13.45
N THR A 287 10.00 -0.39 12.99
CA THR A 287 9.20 0.83 12.88
C THR A 287 8.80 1.43 14.23
N ARG A 288 8.82 0.61 15.29
CA ARG A 288 8.51 1.02 16.68
C ARG A 288 9.74 1.38 17.50
N LYS A 289 10.93 1.06 17.03
CA LYS A 289 12.18 1.32 17.75
C LYS A 289 12.33 2.82 18.09
N GLY A 290 12.53 3.10 19.38
CA GLY A 290 12.66 4.46 19.92
C GLY A 290 11.34 5.10 20.37
N TYR A 291 10.20 4.38 20.22
CA TYR A 291 8.88 4.88 20.65
C TYR A 291 8.23 3.97 21.71
N GLU A 292 8.94 2.97 22.21
CA GLU A 292 8.41 1.95 23.15
C GLU A 292 7.88 2.55 24.46
N ASN A 293 8.47 3.67 24.91
CA ASN A 293 8.10 4.36 26.14
C ASN A 293 7.09 5.49 25.95
N GLN A 294 6.58 5.68 24.73
CA GLN A 294 5.64 6.76 24.41
C GLN A 294 4.18 6.31 24.42
N GLN A 295 3.81 5.26 25.15
CA GLN A 295 2.42 5.04 25.52
C GLN A 295 1.99 6.14 26.49
N MET A 296 1.82 7.34 25.97
CA MET A 296 1.29 8.43 26.76
C MET A 296 -0.21 8.22 26.96
N SER A 297 -0.56 7.84 28.16
CA SER A 297 -1.90 8.12 28.72
C SER A 297 -2.06 9.62 28.74
N PHE A 298 -2.96 10.14 27.94
CA PHE A 298 -3.49 11.47 28.20
C PHE A 298 -4.38 11.35 29.44
N ILE A 299 -3.98 12.02 30.51
CA ILE A 299 -4.80 12.34 31.66
C ILE A 299 -5.77 13.45 31.26
#